data_fbe755de896aba4a1e7e46f006ccca88
#
_entry.id   fbe755de896aba4a1e7e46f006ccca88
#
_cell.length_a   1.000
_cell.length_b   1.000
_cell.length_c   1.000
_cell.angle_alpha   90.00
_cell.angle_beta   90.00
_cell.angle_gamma   90.00
#
_symmetry.space_group_name_H-M   'P 1'
#
loop_
_entity.id
_entity.type
_entity.pdbx_description
1 polymer ?
#
loop_
_entity_poly.entity_id
_entity_poly.type
_entity_poly.pdbx_seq_one_letter_code
_entity_poly.pdbx_strand_id
1 'polypeptide(L)'
;SVSRGLGDVYKRQEWLTVELNPTRDMLQSLAAKIYSMPQMNKIFVNAKLDFSAFGLGVSIENAAPVTDIENVLELMLENIKKHNKRLLISVDEITNCEFVKVFVSSFQIFLRQDYPIFLLMTGLFENIYDLQNDKALTFLYRAPKIMLEPLSFTAVRKHYMDIFELDQREADKMAALTKGYPFAFQVLGYLYWENRDDHTIEDILPEYDQCLDEYVYSKIWSELSELDKKILLEISVSGEEKVKEIREKLDMNSGLFSVYRDRLKRKGVIDTSEYGKITLTLPRFEEFVKTRQM
;
A
#
# COMPACT_ATOMS: atom_id res chain seq x y z
N SER A 1 -0.19 10.69 0.09
CA SER A 1 -0.90 9.42 -0.16
C SER A 1 -1.69 9.52 -1.46
N VAL A 2 -1.80 8.43 -2.19
CA VAL A 2 -2.55 8.34 -3.46
C VAL A 2 -4.01 8.79 -3.27
N SER A 3 -4.59 8.57 -2.09
CA SER A 3 -5.95 8.96 -1.74
C SER A 3 -6.22 10.48 -1.78
N ARG A 4 -5.25 11.32 -1.42
CA ARG A 4 -5.44 12.79 -1.44
C ARG A 4 -5.52 13.37 -2.86
N GLY A 5 -4.74 12.86 -3.80
CA GLY A 5 -4.78 13.32 -5.20
C GLY A 5 -6.05 12.89 -5.94
N LEU A 6 -6.55 11.68 -5.68
CA LEU A 6 -7.80 11.18 -6.24
C LEU A 6 -9.01 11.99 -5.76
N GLY A 7 -9.06 12.38 -4.48
CA GLY A 7 -10.17 13.15 -3.91
C GLY A 7 -10.45 14.46 -4.63
N ASP A 8 -9.43 15.15 -5.15
CA ASP A 8 -9.61 16.43 -5.85
C ASP A 8 -10.08 16.29 -7.29
N VAL A 9 -9.71 15.21 -7.98
CA VAL A 9 -10.17 14.94 -9.35
C VAL A 9 -11.65 14.54 -9.37
N TYR A 10 -12.07 13.71 -8.41
CA TYR A 10 -13.45 13.20 -8.36
C TYR A 10 -14.47 14.19 -7.77
N LYS A 11 -14.05 15.17 -6.97
CA LYS A 11 -14.93 16.26 -6.50
C LYS A 11 -15.58 17.06 -7.63
N ARG A 12 -14.98 17.05 -8.83
CA ARG A 12 -15.53 17.76 -10.01
C ARG A 12 -16.56 16.94 -10.81
N GLN A 13 -16.78 15.64 -10.48
CA GLN A 13 -17.57 14.70 -11.27
C GLN A 13 -18.80 14.12 -10.56
N GLU A 14 -19.40 14.81 -9.58
CA GLU A 14 -20.54 14.30 -8.80
C GLU A 14 -20.28 13.01 -8.00
N TRP A 15 -19.02 12.70 -7.75
CA TRP A 15 -18.63 11.57 -6.94
C TRP A 15 -18.66 11.91 -5.45
N LEU A 16 -19.21 11.00 -4.67
CA LEU A 16 -19.04 10.95 -3.22
C LEU A 16 -17.78 10.14 -2.91
N THR A 17 -16.93 10.63 -2.02
CA THR A 17 -15.71 9.92 -1.62
C THR A 17 -15.70 9.67 -0.12
N VAL A 18 -15.40 8.43 0.27
CA VAL A 18 -15.27 8.01 1.67
C VAL A 18 -13.96 7.26 1.83
N GLU A 19 -13.16 7.68 2.80
CA GLU A 19 -11.97 6.95 3.23
C GLU A 19 -12.30 6.17 4.51
N LEU A 20 -12.00 4.87 4.56
CA LEU A 20 -12.27 4.00 5.70
C LEU A 20 -10.96 3.54 6.36
N ASN A 21 -11.03 3.36 7.67
CA ASN A 21 -9.95 2.79 8.46
C ASN A 21 -10.21 1.28 8.62
N PRO A 22 -9.27 0.40 8.21
CA PRO A 22 -9.44 -1.05 8.28
C PRO A 22 -9.36 -1.64 9.70
N THR A 23 -8.98 -0.85 10.70
CA THR A 23 -8.80 -1.33 12.09
C THR A 23 -10.07 -1.29 12.94
N ARG A 24 -11.22 -0.87 12.39
CA ARG A 24 -12.50 -0.76 13.09
C ARG A 24 -13.66 -1.18 12.18
N ASP A 25 -14.87 -1.27 12.74
CA ASP A 25 -16.07 -1.60 11.97
C ASP A 25 -16.24 -0.66 10.78
N MET A 26 -16.02 -1.21 9.57
CA MET A 26 -16.02 -0.46 8.32
C MET A 26 -17.44 -0.20 7.82
N LEU A 27 -18.42 -1.09 8.09
CA LEU A 27 -19.81 -0.90 7.67
C LEU A 27 -20.45 0.25 8.45
N GLN A 28 -20.30 0.26 9.77
CA GLN A 28 -20.77 1.36 10.60
C GLN A 28 -20.06 2.67 10.26
N SER A 29 -18.75 2.63 10.04
CA SER A 29 -17.96 3.81 9.63
C SER A 29 -18.41 4.36 8.28
N LEU A 30 -18.74 3.48 7.33
CA LEU A 30 -19.24 3.87 6.01
C LEU A 30 -20.61 4.58 6.14
N ALA A 31 -21.56 3.96 6.85
CA ALA A 31 -22.87 4.55 7.07
C ALA A 31 -22.79 5.93 7.76
N ALA A 32 -21.96 6.04 8.81
CA ALA A 32 -21.76 7.31 9.52
C ALA A 32 -21.17 8.41 8.62
N LYS A 33 -20.17 8.06 7.80
CA LYS A 33 -19.53 9.02 6.86
C LYS A 33 -20.46 9.45 5.74
N ILE A 34 -21.25 8.54 5.16
CA ILE A 34 -22.25 8.88 4.15
C ILE A 34 -23.32 9.79 4.77
N TYR A 35 -23.83 9.44 5.95
CA TYR A 35 -24.83 10.23 6.65
C TYR A 35 -24.35 11.65 6.98
N SER A 36 -23.10 11.81 7.38
CA SER A 36 -22.50 13.11 7.74
C SER A 36 -22.28 14.05 6.54
N MET A 37 -22.38 13.56 5.31
CA MET A 37 -22.24 14.42 4.11
C MET A 37 -23.45 15.36 4.00
N PRO A 38 -23.27 16.70 3.98
CA PRO A 38 -24.37 17.65 3.99
C PRO A 38 -25.39 17.44 2.84
N GLN A 39 -24.90 17.03 1.68
CA GLN A 39 -25.73 16.75 0.51
C GLN A 39 -26.54 15.45 0.65
N MET A 40 -26.03 14.45 1.39
CA MET A 40 -26.72 13.17 1.63
C MET A 40 -27.67 13.25 2.82
N ASN A 41 -27.26 13.93 3.88
CA ASN A 41 -28.10 14.13 5.06
C ASN A 41 -29.46 14.72 4.70
N LYS A 42 -29.49 15.78 3.89
CA LYS A 42 -30.74 16.39 3.40
C LYS A 42 -31.61 15.39 2.64
N ILE A 43 -30.99 14.53 1.82
CA ILE A 43 -31.70 13.50 1.06
C ILE A 43 -32.34 12.49 2.00
N PHE A 44 -31.60 12.00 3.00
CA PHE A 44 -32.10 11.01 3.94
C PHE A 44 -33.22 11.54 4.83
N VAL A 45 -33.10 12.77 5.32
CA VAL A 45 -34.14 13.45 6.09
C VAL A 45 -35.41 13.62 5.24
N ASN A 46 -35.29 14.06 4.00
CA ASN A 46 -36.43 14.20 3.10
C ASN A 46 -37.08 12.86 2.74
N ALA A 47 -36.30 11.78 2.67
CA ALA A 47 -36.78 10.42 2.44
C ALA A 47 -37.38 9.76 3.70
N LYS A 48 -37.38 10.44 4.85
CA LYS A 48 -37.86 9.95 6.15
C LYS A 48 -37.21 8.63 6.57
N LEU A 49 -35.90 8.50 6.35
CA LEU A 49 -35.12 7.33 6.73
C LEU A 49 -34.63 7.50 8.18
N ASP A 50 -35.08 6.61 9.08
CA ASP A 50 -34.68 6.59 10.49
C ASP A 50 -33.49 5.66 10.73
N PHE A 51 -32.33 6.23 10.99
CA PHE A 51 -31.09 5.53 11.32
C PHE A 51 -30.66 5.71 12.78
N SER A 52 -31.58 6.14 13.65
CA SER A 52 -31.28 6.45 15.05
C SER A 52 -30.77 5.25 15.87
N ALA A 53 -31.16 4.03 15.47
CA ALA A 53 -30.65 2.79 16.09
C ALA A 53 -29.12 2.64 15.97
N PHE A 54 -28.50 3.30 15.01
CA PHE A 54 -27.03 3.33 14.81
C PHE A 54 -26.39 4.65 15.29
N GLY A 55 -27.13 5.47 16.05
CA GLY A 55 -26.65 6.78 16.50
C GLY A 55 -26.56 7.82 15.37
N LEU A 56 -27.22 7.60 14.25
CA LEU A 56 -27.23 8.48 13.09
C LEU A 56 -28.54 9.30 13.03
N GLY A 57 -28.44 10.60 13.28
CA GLY A 57 -29.56 11.51 13.29
C GLY A 57 -30.45 11.39 14.52
N VAL A 58 -31.72 11.76 14.38
CA VAL A 58 -32.75 11.67 15.40
C VAL A 58 -33.84 10.72 14.94
N SER A 59 -34.54 10.11 15.91
CA SER A 59 -35.70 9.26 15.62
C SER A 59 -36.78 10.05 14.86
N ILE A 60 -37.31 9.44 13.82
CA ILE A 60 -38.36 10.04 12.99
C ILE A 60 -39.71 9.48 13.40
N GLU A 61 -40.63 10.37 13.73
CA GLU A 61 -41.96 9.99 14.14
C GLU A 61 -42.71 9.19 13.06
N ASN A 62 -43.22 8.01 13.40
CA ASN A 62 -43.89 7.08 12.49
C ASN A 62 -43.00 6.34 11.47
N ALA A 63 -41.67 6.34 11.65
CA ALA A 63 -40.76 5.49 10.89
C ALA A 63 -40.28 4.31 11.78
N ALA A 64 -40.30 3.09 11.26
CA ALA A 64 -39.69 1.97 11.94
C ALA A 64 -38.15 2.09 11.85
N PRO A 65 -37.39 2.00 12.99
CA PRO A 65 -35.97 2.06 12.95
C PRO A 65 -35.38 0.84 12.21
N VAL A 66 -34.42 1.07 11.34
CA VAL A 66 -33.66 -0.02 10.72
C VAL A 66 -32.63 -0.52 11.71
N THR A 67 -32.60 -1.84 11.96
CA THR A 67 -31.75 -2.46 12.99
C THR A 67 -30.57 -3.24 12.45
N ASP A 68 -30.47 -3.39 11.14
CA ASP A 68 -29.36 -4.08 10.46
C ASP A 68 -28.54 -3.09 9.63
N ILE A 69 -27.20 -3.12 9.79
CA ILE A 69 -26.30 -2.17 9.16
C ILE A 69 -26.21 -2.33 7.63
N GLU A 70 -26.36 -3.56 7.14
CA GLU A 70 -26.36 -3.79 5.68
C GLU A 70 -27.63 -3.17 5.07
N ASN A 71 -28.78 -3.35 5.70
CA ASN A 71 -30.04 -2.72 5.27
C ASN A 71 -29.96 -1.19 5.31
N VAL A 72 -29.31 -0.61 6.32
CA VAL A 72 -29.04 0.85 6.37
C VAL A 72 -28.26 1.28 5.15
N LEU A 73 -27.16 0.57 4.87
CA LEU A 73 -26.30 0.88 3.72
C LEU A 73 -27.03 0.69 2.39
N GLU A 74 -27.84 -0.34 2.24
CA GLU A 74 -28.67 -0.55 1.03
C GLU A 74 -29.61 0.63 0.79
N LEU A 75 -30.33 1.09 1.81
CA LEU A 75 -31.19 2.27 1.71
C LEU A 75 -30.42 3.54 1.34
N MET A 76 -29.21 3.73 1.91
CA MET A 76 -28.35 4.85 1.56
C MET A 76 -27.87 4.76 0.10
N LEU A 77 -27.43 3.57 -0.33
CA LEU A 77 -26.93 3.33 -1.70
C LEU A 77 -28.04 3.47 -2.74
N GLU A 78 -29.25 3.02 -2.42
CA GLU A 78 -30.41 3.21 -3.29
C GLU A 78 -30.70 4.71 -3.50
N ASN A 79 -30.63 5.52 -2.44
CA ASN A 79 -30.78 6.96 -2.54
C ASN A 79 -29.64 7.63 -3.34
N ILE A 80 -28.41 7.16 -3.17
CA ILE A 80 -27.26 7.59 -4.00
C ILE A 80 -27.54 7.31 -5.47
N LYS A 81 -28.02 6.09 -5.80
CA LYS A 81 -28.38 5.68 -7.17
C LYS A 81 -29.52 6.53 -7.75
N LYS A 82 -30.59 6.76 -6.99
CA LYS A 82 -31.73 7.60 -7.39
C LYS A 82 -31.35 9.06 -7.73
N HIS A 83 -30.28 9.56 -7.11
CA HIS A 83 -29.77 10.91 -7.36
C HIS A 83 -28.62 10.95 -8.38
N ASN A 84 -28.41 9.87 -9.14
CA ASN A 84 -27.34 9.74 -10.14
C ASN A 84 -25.93 10.02 -9.61
N LYS A 85 -25.70 9.77 -8.32
CA LYS A 85 -24.38 9.92 -7.70
C LYS A 85 -23.64 8.59 -7.69
N ARG A 86 -22.32 8.67 -7.58
CA ARG A 86 -21.42 7.52 -7.45
C ARG A 86 -20.65 7.62 -6.15
N LEU A 87 -20.38 6.48 -5.52
CA LEU A 87 -19.63 6.42 -4.27
C LEU A 87 -18.29 5.71 -4.49
N LEU A 88 -17.19 6.42 -4.25
CA LEU A 88 -15.85 5.84 -4.18
C LEU A 88 -15.47 5.65 -2.71
N ILE A 89 -15.17 4.42 -2.36
CA ILE A 89 -14.66 4.04 -1.05
C ILE A 89 -13.17 3.75 -1.19
N SER A 90 -12.34 4.41 -0.38
CA SER A 90 -10.90 4.14 -0.33
C SER A 90 -10.52 3.58 1.02
N VAL A 91 -9.63 2.58 1.02
CA VAL A 91 -9.06 1.96 2.22
C VAL A 91 -7.57 1.88 2.02
N ASP A 92 -6.81 2.54 2.87
CA ASP A 92 -5.35 2.51 2.84
C ASP A 92 -4.81 1.53 3.90
N GLU A 93 -3.62 0.99 3.66
CA GLU A 93 -2.94 0.04 4.54
C GLU A 93 -3.77 -1.20 4.89
N ILE A 94 -4.44 -1.76 3.88
CA ILE A 94 -5.32 -2.90 4.11
C ILE A 94 -4.55 -4.13 4.60
N THR A 95 -5.17 -4.85 5.54
CA THR A 95 -4.66 -6.11 6.07
C THR A 95 -5.74 -7.18 6.01
N ASN A 96 -5.35 -8.47 6.08
CA ASN A 96 -6.31 -9.58 6.10
C ASN A 96 -6.90 -9.77 7.50
N CYS A 97 -7.69 -8.80 7.99
CA CYS A 97 -8.37 -8.84 9.28
C CYS A 97 -9.88 -9.03 9.13
N GLU A 98 -10.56 -9.36 10.24
CA GLU A 98 -11.97 -9.67 10.25
C GLU A 98 -12.86 -8.50 9.78
N PHE A 99 -12.54 -7.27 10.18
CA PHE A 99 -13.30 -6.09 9.74
C PHE A 99 -13.27 -5.90 8.22
N VAL A 100 -12.11 -6.15 7.62
CA VAL A 100 -11.94 -6.09 6.17
C VAL A 100 -12.72 -7.21 5.48
N LYS A 101 -12.68 -8.45 6.01
CA LYS A 101 -13.42 -9.58 5.45
C LYS A 101 -14.92 -9.35 5.45
N VAL A 102 -15.46 -8.91 6.57
CA VAL A 102 -16.89 -8.59 6.70
C VAL A 102 -17.28 -7.51 5.72
N PHE A 103 -16.54 -6.39 5.71
CA PHE A 103 -16.81 -5.28 4.80
C PHE A 103 -16.77 -5.70 3.33
N VAL A 104 -15.73 -6.42 2.92
CA VAL A 104 -15.57 -6.85 1.51
C VAL A 104 -16.64 -7.85 1.10
N SER A 105 -17.10 -8.69 2.03
CA SER A 105 -18.22 -9.62 1.79
C SER A 105 -19.53 -8.88 1.55
N SER A 106 -19.86 -7.90 2.38
CA SER A 106 -21.05 -7.03 2.20
C SER A 106 -20.93 -6.19 0.92
N PHE A 107 -19.73 -5.67 0.63
CA PHE A 107 -19.47 -4.94 -0.63
C PHE A 107 -19.77 -5.79 -1.86
N GLN A 108 -19.47 -7.08 -1.84
CA GLN A 108 -19.82 -8.01 -2.92
C GLN A 108 -21.34 -8.12 -3.11
N ILE A 109 -22.12 -8.10 -2.02
CA ILE A 109 -23.59 -8.13 -2.06
C ILE A 109 -24.08 -6.85 -2.76
N PHE A 110 -23.59 -5.69 -2.34
CA PHE A 110 -23.95 -4.41 -2.93
C PHE A 110 -23.61 -4.30 -4.42
N LEU A 111 -22.48 -4.89 -4.86
CA LEU A 111 -22.13 -4.98 -6.28
C LEU A 111 -23.14 -5.80 -7.08
N ARG A 112 -23.65 -6.90 -6.53
CA ARG A 112 -24.65 -7.75 -7.20
C ARG A 112 -26.00 -7.05 -7.37
N GLN A 113 -26.30 -6.07 -6.51
CA GLN A 113 -27.51 -5.24 -6.56
C GLN A 113 -27.34 -4.03 -7.50
N ASP A 114 -26.20 -3.95 -8.21
CA ASP A 114 -25.90 -2.90 -9.18
C ASP A 114 -25.97 -1.47 -8.59
N TYR A 115 -25.49 -1.34 -7.35
CA TYR A 115 -25.28 -0.01 -6.77
C TYR A 115 -24.05 0.68 -7.36
N PRO A 116 -24.07 2.02 -7.50
CA PRO A 116 -22.98 2.78 -8.11
C PRO A 116 -21.81 3.00 -7.12
N ILE A 117 -21.22 1.90 -6.63
CA ILE A 117 -20.12 1.88 -5.67
C ILE A 117 -18.83 1.39 -6.29
N PHE A 118 -17.74 1.96 -5.84
CA PHE A 118 -16.39 1.61 -6.26
C PHE A 118 -15.50 1.51 -5.03
N LEU A 119 -14.62 0.52 -5.01
CA LEU A 119 -13.70 0.25 -3.92
C LEU A 119 -12.27 0.32 -4.42
N LEU A 120 -11.46 1.17 -3.79
CA LEU A 120 -10.03 1.25 -3.99
C LEU A 120 -9.34 0.84 -2.68
N MET A 121 -8.60 -0.24 -2.73
CA MET A 121 -7.80 -0.71 -1.59
C MET A 121 -6.33 -0.60 -1.92
N THR A 122 -5.54 -0.06 -0.99
CA THR A 122 -4.09 -0.01 -1.10
C THR A 122 -3.45 -0.75 0.07
N GLY A 123 -2.27 -1.29 -0.12
CA GLY A 123 -1.56 -2.02 0.94
C GLY A 123 -0.31 -2.70 0.41
N LEU A 124 0.44 -3.31 1.30
CA LEU A 124 1.61 -4.11 0.95
C LEU A 124 1.17 -5.30 0.10
N PHE A 125 2.04 -5.70 -0.83
CA PHE A 125 1.77 -6.82 -1.73
C PHE A 125 1.35 -8.10 -0.97
N GLU A 126 2.02 -8.41 0.12
CA GLU A 126 1.72 -9.58 0.96
C GLU A 126 0.29 -9.53 1.51
N ASN A 127 -0.14 -8.40 2.05
CA ASN A 127 -1.48 -8.21 2.61
C ASN A 127 -2.57 -8.34 1.54
N ILE A 128 -2.36 -7.72 0.37
CA ILE A 128 -3.28 -7.82 -0.76
C ILE A 128 -3.34 -9.25 -1.28
N TYR A 129 -2.19 -9.93 -1.38
CA TYR A 129 -2.10 -11.33 -1.81
C TYR A 129 -2.87 -12.25 -0.86
N ASP A 130 -2.69 -12.11 0.44
CA ASP A 130 -3.37 -12.93 1.45
C ASP A 130 -4.88 -12.69 1.43
N LEU A 131 -5.32 -11.45 1.29
CA LEU A 131 -6.73 -11.11 1.18
C LEU A 131 -7.38 -11.73 -0.08
N GLN A 132 -6.69 -11.69 -1.21
CA GLN A 132 -7.19 -12.27 -2.46
C GLN A 132 -7.25 -13.80 -2.47
N ASN A 133 -6.39 -14.46 -1.69
CA ASN A 133 -6.37 -15.90 -1.56
C ASN A 133 -7.27 -16.41 -0.41
N ASP A 134 -7.97 -15.52 0.28
CA ASP A 134 -8.97 -15.90 1.27
C ASP A 134 -10.14 -16.61 0.58
N LYS A 135 -10.50 -17.79 1.09
CA LYS A 135 -11.54 -18.65 0.51
C LYS A 135 -12.92 -17.99 0.48
N ALA A 136 -13.17 -17.07 1.41
CA ALA A 136 -14.44 -16.33 1.49
C ALA A 136 -14.51 -15.17 0.49
N LEU A 137 -13.37 -14.70 -0.03
CA LEU A 137 -13.27 -13.48 -0.83
C LEU A 137 -12.80 -13.73 -2.28
N THR A 138 -13.11 -14.89 -2.82
CA THR A 138 -12.64 -15.34 -4.16
C THR A 138 -12.95 -14.38 -5.30
N PHE A 139 -13.97 -13.52 -5.17
CA PHE A 139 -14.30 -12.53 -6.19
C PHE A 139 -13.21 -11.45 -6.33
N LEU A 140 -12.43 -11.15 -5.29
CA LEU A 140 -11.31 -10.22 -5.34
C LEU A 140 -10.20 -10.67 -6.31
N TYR A 141 -10.12 -11.96 -6.58
CA TYR A 141 -9.15 -12.48 -7.55
C TYR A 141 -9.34 -11.88 -8.94
N ARG A 142 -10.58 -11.49 -9.27
CA ARG A 142 -10.95 -10.87 -10.55
C ARG A 142 -10.86 -9.34 -10.52
N ALA A 143 -10.61 -8.73 -9.37
CA ALA A 143 -10.47 -7.28 -9.28
C ALA A 143 -9.24 -6.81 -10.06
N PRO A 144 -9.33 -5.68 -10.78
CA PRO A 144 -8.16 -5.07 -11.40
C PRO A 144 -7.07 -4.78 -10.38
N LYS A 145 -5.82 -5.03 -10.74
CA LYS A 145 -4.65 -4.84 -9.89
C LYS A 145 -3.74 -3.79 -10.50
N ILE A 146 -3.32 -2.85 -9.68
CA ILE A 146 -2.31 -1.86 -10.05
C ILE A 146 -1.09 -2.12 -9.17
N MET A 147 -0.02 -2.62 -9.78
CA MET A 147 1.26 -2.79 -9.12
C MET A 147 2.03 -1.47 -9.24
N LEU A 148 2.47 -0.94 -8.09
CA LEU A 148 3.34 0.23 -8.09
C LEU A 148 4.78 -0.25 -8.26
N GLU A 149 5.36 0.11 -9.38
CA GLU A 149 6.77 -0.15 -9.68
C GLU A 149 7.68 0.92 -9.03
N PRO A 150 8.97 0.64 -8.86
CA PRO A 150 9.94 1.65 -8.47
C PRO A 150 9.87 2.88 -9.38
N LEU A 151 10.21 4.04 -8.85
CA LEU A 151 10.30 5.27 -9.63
C LEU A 151 11.28 5.07 -10.80
N SER A 152 10.87 5.55 -11.97
CA SER A 152 11.74 5.46 -13.17
C SER A 152 13.07 6.15 -12.95
N PHE A 153 14.17 5.46 -13.24
CA PHE A 153 15.52 6.01 -13.18
C PHE A 153 15.62 7.35 -13.93
N THR A 154 15.06 7.42 -15.13
CA THR A 154 15.05 8.64 -15.93
C THR A 154 14.28 9.77 -15.29
N ALA A 155 13.15 9.47 -14.63
CA ALA A 155 12.37 10.49 -13.93
C ALA A 155 13.11 11.01 -12.69
N VAL A 156 13.69 10.12 -11.89
CA VAL A 156 14.50 10.47 -10.70
C VAL A 156 15.71 11.32 -11.12
N ARG A 157 16.47 10.89 -12.12
CA ARG A 157 17.60 11.65 -12.68
C ARG A 157 17.17 13.05 -13.09
N LYS A 158 16.15 13.15 -13.95
CA LYS A 158 15.66 14.44 -14.43
C LYS A 158 15.26 15.36 -13.28
N HIS A 159 14.56 14.82 -12.28
CA HIS A 159 14.14 15.59 -11.11
C HIS A 159 15.33 16.17 -10.33
N TYR A 160 16.39 15.38 -10.12
CA TYR A 160 17.60 15.85 -9.45
C TYR A 160 18.36 16.88 -10.30
N MET A 161 18.44 16.68 -11.64
CA MET A 161 19.02 17.69 -12.53
C MET A 161 18.26 19.02 -12.46
N ASP A 162 16.92 18.97 -12.49
CA ASP A 162 16.08 20.17 -12.53
C ASP A 162 16.10 20.95 -11.19
N ILE A 163 16.18 20.25 -10.06
CA ILE A 163 16.13 20.89 -8.73
C ILE A 163 17.50 21.34 -8.24
N PHE A 164 18.53 20.54 -8.47
CA PHE A 164 19.86 20.81 -7.93
C PHE A 164 20.84 21.37 -8.95
N GLU A 165 20.37 21.59 -10.20
CA GLU A 165 21.20 22.07 -11.31
C GLU A 165 22.44 21.18 -11.59
N LEU A 166 22.28 19.85 -11.33
CA LEU A 166 23.35 18.87 -11.50
C LEU A 166 23.62 18.56 -12.96
N ASP A 167 24.87 18.21 -13.24
CA ASP A 167 25.19 17.57 -14.49
C ASP A 167 24.60 16.15 -14.58
N GLN A 168 24.60 15.58 -15.80
CA GLN A 168 24.02 14.27 -16.02
C GLN A 168 24.70 13.17 -15.20
N ARG A 169 26.03 13.24 -15.03
CA ARG A 169 26.81 12.21 -14.35
C ARG A 169 26.51 12.15 -12.86
N GLU A 170 26.42 13.30 -12.21
CA GLU A 170 26.08 13.39 -10.80
C GLU A 170 24.63 12.96 -10.55
N ALA A 171 23.70 13.41 -11.40
CA ALA A 171 22.30 13.01 -11.31
C ALA A 171 22.10 11.52 -11.57
N ASP A 172 22.85 10.91 -12.51
CA ASP A 172 22.85 9.46 -12.75
C ASP A 172 23.33 8.70 -11.50
N LYS A 173 24.38 9.20 -10.84
CA LYS A 173 24.90 8.61 -9.60
C LYS A 173 23.86 8.65 -8.47
N MET A 174 23.25 9.82 -8.24
CA MET A 174 22.20 9.95 -7.24
C MET A 174 20.99 9.05 -7.56
N ALA A 175 20.55 9.04 -8.80
CA ALA A 175 19.42 8.20 -9.21
C ALA A 175 19.70 6.70 -9.00
N ALA A 176 20.93 6.24 -9.32
CA ALA A 176 21.34 4.85 -9.09
C ALA A 176 21.32 4.47 -7.62
N LEU A 177 21.75 5.37 -6.73
CA LEU A 177 21.74 5.16 -5.26
C LEU A 177 20.34 4.96 -4.69
N THR A 178 19.29 5.45 -5.36
CA THR A 178 17.90 5.30 -4.88
C THR A 178 17.24 3.99 -5.32
N LYS A 179 17.76 3.33 -6.37
CA LYS A 179 17.09 2.19 -7.04
C LYS A 179 15.60 2.45 -7.32
N GLY A 180 15.18 3.71 -7.43
CA GLY A 180 13.79 4.11 -7.60
C GLY A 180 12.91 3.94 -6.36
N TYR A 181 13.47 3.63 -5.19
CA TYR A 181 12.71 3.52 -3.95
C TYR A 181 12.29 4.92 -3.46
N PRO A 182 10.96 5.22 -3.32
CA PRO A 182 10.49 6.59 -3.08
C PRO A 182 11.05 7.25 -1.81
N PHE A 183 11.15 6.49 -0.72
CA PHE A 183 11.72 7.02 0.53
C PHE A 183 13.22 7.36 0.34
N ALA A 184 13.97 6.48 -0.28
CA ALA A 184 15.39 6.70 -0.57
C ALA A 184 15.62 7.93 -1.47
N PHE A 185 14.75 8.10 -2.49
CA PHE A 185 14.76 9.28 -3.34
C PHE A 185 14.56 10.58 -2.54
N GLN A 186 13.60 10.60 -1.62
CA GLN A 186 13.33 11.79 -0.81
C GLN A 186 14.47 12.07 0.18
N VAL A 187 14.95 11.05 0.89
CA VAL A 187 16.01 11.21 1.90
C VAL A 187 17.31 11.64 1.25
N LEU A 188 17.74 10.98 0.15
CA LEU A 188 18.97 11.37 -0.54
C LEU A 188 18.88 12.82 -1.07
N GLY A 189 17.73 13.19 -1.64
CA GLY A 189 17.51 14.56 -2.11
C GLY A 189 17.53 15.59 -0.97
N TYR A 190 16.95 15.27 0.18
CA TYR A 190 16.98 16.13 1.36
C TYR A 190 18.41 16.32 1.89
N LEU A 191 19.13 15.22 2.09
CA LEU A 191 20.51 15.28 2.58
C LEU A 191 21.44 16.02 1.62
N TYR A 192 21.27 15.80 0.32
CA TYR A 192 22.05 16.53 -0.68
C TYR A 192 21.73 18.03 -0.64
N TRP A 193 20.45 18.41 -0.52
CA TRP A 193 20.04 19.81 -0.41
C TRP A 193 20.66 20.53 0.77
N GLU A 194 20.63 19.88 1.96
CA GLU A 194 21.17 20.47 3.20
C GLU A 194 22.69 20.62 3.18
N ASN A 195 23.40 19.76 2.46
CA ASN A 195 24.87 19.65 2.54
C ASN A 195 25.59 20.03 1.24
N ARG A 196 24.89 20.45 0.18
CA ARG A 196 25.47 20.62 -1.17
C ARG A 196 26.64 21.62 -1.28
N ASP A 197 26.70 22.59 -0.36
CA ASP A 197 27.71 23.65 -0.41
C ASP A 197 29.06 23.18 0.16
N ASP A 198 29.05 22.20 1.06
CA ASP A 198 30.22 21.78 1.83
C ASP A 198 30.61 20.30 1.64
N HIS A 199 29.73 19.47 1.07
CA HIS A 199 29.91 18.02 1.01
C HIS A 199 29.64 17.44 -0.37
N THR A 200 30.35 16.35 -0.67
CA THR A 200 30.09 15.52 -1.86
C THR A 200 28.96 14.49 -1.60
N ILE A 201 28.50 13.83 -2.65
CA ILE A 201 27.54 12.73 -2.51
C ILE A 201 28.10 11.64 -1.58
N GLU A 202 29.40 11.35 -1.68
CA GLU A 202 30.09 10.35 -0.86
C GLU A 202 30.09 10.69 0.63
N ASP A 203 30.20 11.95 0.96
CA ASP A 203 30.25 12.41 2.36
C ASP A 203 28.93 12.26 3.07
N ILE A 204 27.81 12.31 2.35
CA ILE A 204 26.46 12.15 2.89
C ILE A 204 25.96 10.69 2.95
N LEU A 205 26.69 9.74 2.30
CA LEU A 205 26.27 8.33 2.29
C LEU A 205 26.14 7.70 3.68
N PRO A 206 26.99 7.97 4.68
CA PRO A 206 26.81 7.40 6.01
C PRO A 206 25.50 7.81 6.67
N GLU A 207 25.09 9.08 6.56
CA GLU A 207 23.83 9.58 7.09
C GLU A 207 22.63 9.03 6.30
N TYR A 208 22.80 8.91 4.99
CA TYR A 208 21.79 8.27 4.13
C TYR A 208 21.56 6.81 4.53
N ASP A 209 22.64 6.04 4.74
CA ASP A 209 22.55 4.65 5.20
C ASP A 209 21.89 4.55 6.57
N GLN A 210 22.22 5.46 7.48
CA GLN A 210 21.60 5.52 8.81
C GLN A 210 20.09 5.79 8.70
N CYS A 211 19.65 6.72 7.86
CA CYS A 211 18.23 6.98 7.63
C CYS A 211 17.51 5.76 7.06
N LEU A 212 18.11 5.06 6.10
CA LEU A 212 17.53 3.84 5.54
C LEU A 212 17.44 2.72 6.58
N ASP A 213 18.45 2.55 7.44
CA ASP A 213 18.42 1.59 8.55
C ASP A 213 17.30 1.91 9.54
N GLU A 214 17.29 3.12 10.09
CA GLU A 214 16.37 3.51 11.16
C GLU A 214 14.90 3.48 10.73
N TYR A 215 14.60 4.00 9.56
CA TYR A 215 13.22 4.19 9.12
C TYR A 215 12.65 3.04 8.29
N VAL A 216 13.50 2.14 7.77
CA VAL A 216 13.05 1.08 6.86
C VAL A 216 13.63 -0.28 7.23
N TYR A 217 14.96 -0.42 7.23
CA TYR A 217 15.58 -1.74 7.20
C TYR A 217 15.53 -2.48 8.54
N SER A 218 15.69 -1.77 9.65
CA SER A 218 15.57 -2.35 10.97
C SER A 218 14.20 -2.98 11.20
N LYS A 219 13.13 -2.36 10.70
CA LYS A 219 11.77 -2.93 10.76
C LYS A 219 11.66 -4.19 9.89
N ILE A 220 12.05 -4.10 8.61
CA ILE A 220 12.04 -5.26 7.71
C ILE A 220 12.81 -6.42 8.32
N TRP A 221 14.03 -6.15 8.82
CA TRP A 221 14.90 -7.15 9.42
C TRP A 221 14.31 -7.84 10.65
N SER A 222 13.58 -7.09 11.49
CA SER A 222 12.92 -7.64 12.68
C SER A 222 11.77 -8.60 12.35
N GLU A 223 11.17 -8.50 11.18
CA GLU A 223 10.07 -9.34 10.70
C GLU A 223 10.56 -10.60 9.93
N LEU A 224 11.87 -10.71 9.70
CA LEU A 224 12.47 -11.84 9.00
C LEU A 224 12.78 -13.01 9.96
N SER A 225 12.56 -14.22 9.48
CA SER A 225 13.04 -15.42 10.20
C SER A 225 14.56 -15.54 10.10
N GLU A 226 15.17 -16.31 11.00
CA GLU A 226 16.62 -16.55 11.00
C GLU A 226 17.13 -17.15 9.67
N LEU A 227 16.31 -17.94 9.00
CA LEU A 227 16.70 -18.52 7.72
C LEU A 227 16.57 -17.51 6.57
N ASP A 228 15.59 -16.59 6.63
CA ASP A 228 15.54 -15.46 5.70
C ASP A 228 16.78 -14.59 5.80
N LYS A 229 17.17 -14.25 7.03
CA LYS A 229 18.37 -13.46 7.33
C LYS A 229 19.63 -14.13 6.79
N LYS A 230 19.77 -15.45 6.99
CA LYS A 230 20.91 -16.21 6.44
C LYS A 230 20.95 -16.18 4.91
N ILE A 231 19.80 -16.27 4.24
CA ILE A 231 19.74 -16.19 2.78
C ILE A 231 20.16 -14.81 2.29
N LEU A 232 19.61 -13.74 2.89
CA LEU A 232 19.97 -12.37 2.52
C LEU A 232 21.44 -12.07 2.79
N LEU A 233 21.99 -12.60 3.89
CA LEU A 233 23.39 -12.49 4.23
C LEU A 233 24.28 -13.15 3.18
N GLU A 234 23.96 -14.38 2.78
CA GLU A 234 24.72 -15.08 1.75
C GLU A 234 24.70 -14.33 0.42
N ILE A 235 23.53 -13.78 0.02
CA ILE A 235 23.42 -12.96 -1.18
C ILE A 235 24.33 -11.73 -1.08
N SER A 236 24.38 -11.06 0.08
CA SER A 236 25.14 -9.82 0.26
C SER A 236 26.65 -10.01 0.34
N VAL A 237 27.12 -11.16 0.84
CA VAL A 237 28.55 -11.44 1.05
C VAL A 237 29.19 -12.09 -0.17
N SER A 238 28.48 -13.03 -0.79
CA SER A 238 29.08 -13.78 -1.90
C SER A 238 29.18 -12.95 -3.18
N GLY A 239 28.40 -11.85 -3.30
CA GLY A 239 28.29 -11.11 -4.54
C GLY A 239 27.77 -11.95 -5.72
N GLU A 240 27.33 -13.17 -5.41
CA GLU A 240 26.82 -14.11 -6.39
C GLU A 240 25.30 -14.02 -6.44
N GLU A 241 24.82 -13.89 -7.64
CA GLU A 241 23.40 -13.77 -7.94
C GLU A 241 22.76 -15.12 -8.27
N LYS A 242 23.56 -16.20 -8.40
CA LYS A 242 23.06 -17.49 -8.88
C LYS A 242 22.39 -18.30 -7.76
N VAL A 243 21.11 -18.56 -7.95
CA VAL A 243 20.28 -19.39 -7.04
C VAL A 243 20.94 -20.69 -6.62
N LYS A 244 21.59 -21.39 -7.58
CA LYS A 244 22.22 -22.68 -7.32
C LYS A 244 23.36 -22.54 -6.32
N GLU A 245 24.24 -21.58 -6.50
CA GLU A 245 25.44 -21.36 -5.69
C GLU A 245 25.06 -20.94 -4.26
N ILE A 246 24.12 -19.98 -4.12
CA ILE A 246 23.59 -19.56 -2.81
C ILE A 246 22.98 -20.76 -2.05
N ARG A 247 22.17 -21.57 -2.75
CA ARG A 247 21.53 -22.74 -2.14
C ARG A 247 22.54 -23.78 -1.68
N GLU A 248 23.58 -24.05 -2.48
CA GLU A 248 24.64 -25.02 -2.13
C GLU A 248 25.44 -24.56 -0.92
N LYS A 249 25.78 -23.27 -0.82
CA LYS A 249 26.48 -22.69 0.35
C LYS A 249 25.65 -22.78 1.63
N LEU A 250 24.34 -22.68 1.51
CA LEU A 250 23.42 -22.77 2.65
C LEU A 250 22.98 -24.21 2.98
N ASP A 251 23.47 -25.20 2.22
CA ASP A 251 23.06 -26.63 2.34
C ASP A 251 21.53 -26.80 2.30
N MET A 252 20.86 -26.09 1.40
CA MET A 252 19.42 -26.11 1.28
C MET A 252 18.96 -26.94 0.08
N ASN A 253 17.95 -27.80 0.28
CA ASN A 253 17.28 -28.44 -0.84
C ASN A 253 16.43 -27.43 -1.66
N SER A 254 16.14 -27.76 -2.92
CA SER A 254 15.46 -26.87 -3.85
C SER A 254 14.05 -26.49 -3.41
N GLY A 255 13.31 -27.40 -2.79
CA GLY A 255 11.94 -27.17 -2.32
C GLY A 255 11.91 -26.15 -1.18
N LEU A 256 12.74 -26.35 -0.16
CA LEU A 256 12.83 -25.44 0.98
C LEU A 256 13.30 -24.05 0.53
N PHE A 257 14.34 -23.97 -0.29
CA PHE A 257 14.86 -22.70 -0.80
C PHE A 257 13.79 -21.94 -1.59
N SER A 258 12.99 -22.63 -2.42
CA SER A 258 11.91 -21.99 -3.21
C SER A 258 10.86 -21.33 -2.30
N VAL A 259 10.49 -21.95 -1.18
CA VAL A 259 9.52 -21.36 -0.23
C VAL A 259 10.05 -20.06 0.35
N TYR A 260 11.30 -20.01 0.78
CA TYR A 260 11.92 -18.81 1.35
C TYR A 260 12.15 -17.73 0.29
N ARG A 261 12.60 -18.11 -0.91
CA ARG A 261 12.75 -17.21 -2.05
C ARG A 261 11.43 -16.53 -2.39
N ASP A 262 10.34 -17.29 -2.48
CA ASP A 262 9.02 -16.75 -2.81
C ASP A 262 8.48 -15.85 -1.70
N ARG A 263 8.80 -16.12 -0.43
CA ARG A 263 8.49 -15.26 0.70
C ARG A 263 9.27 -13.94 0.65
N LEU A 264 10.58 -13.99 0.45
CA LEU A 264 11.43 -12.80 0.34
C LEU A 264 11.05 -11.94 -0.86
N LYS A 265 10.68 -12.57 -1.99
CA LYS A 265 10.14 -11.87 -3.16
C LYS A 265 8.83 -11.13 -2.83
N ARG A 266 7.89 -11.78 -2.13
CA ARG A 266 6.64 -11.15 -1.71
C ARG A 266 6.86 -9.97 -0.75
N LYS A 267 7.87 -10.06 0.10
CA LYS A 267 8.31 -8.95 0.97
C LYS A 267 9.02 -7.83 0.19
N GLY A 268 9.29 -8.01 -1.09
CA GLY A 268 9.92 -7.01 -1.93
C GLY A 268 11.40 -6.76 -1.64
N VAL A 269 12.09 -7.66 -0.92
CA VAL A 269 13.52 -7.50 -0.58
C VAL A 269 14.47 -8.13 -1.58
N ILE A 270 13.96 -9.03 -2.43
CA ILE A 270 14.72 -9.64 -3.53
C ILE A 270 13.95 -9.56 -4.85
N ASP A 271 14.70 -9.44 -5.94
CA ASP A 271 14.21 -9.66 -7.31
C ASP A 271 14.66 -11.01 -7.84
N THR A 272 13.76 -11.67 -8.56
CA THR A 272 13.95 -12.97 -9.20
C THR A 272 13.48 -12.96 -10.65
N SER A 273 13.40 -11.80 -11.27
CA SER A 273 12.93 -11.64 -12.67
C SER A 273 13.85 -12.30 -13.68
N GLU A 274 15.15 -12.34 -13.38
CA GLU A 274 16.12 -13.02 -14.22
C GLU A 274 16.24 -14.50 -13.80
N TYR A 275 16.07 -15.39 -14.80
CA TYR A 275 16.09 -16.83 -14.54
C TYR A 275 17.41 -17.30 -13.91
N GLY A 276 17.30 -17.99 -12.80
CA GLY A 276 18.46 -18.54 -12.09
C GLY A 276 19.26 -17.55 -11.26
N LYS A 277 18.81 -16.28 -11.19
CA LYS A 277 19.45 -15.23 -10.38
C LYS A 277 18.55 -14.69 -9.29
N ILE A 278 19.19 -14.11 -8.29
CA ILE A 278 18.54 -13.35 -7.20
C ILE A 278 19.37 -12.10 -6.93
N THR A 279 18.72 -10.96 -6.87
CA THR A 279 19.34 -9.69 -6.49
C THR A 279 18.58 -9.00 -5.36
N LEU A 280 19.27 -8.18 -4.57
CA LEU A 280 18.64 -7.34 -3.55
C LEU A 280 18.00 -6.12 -4.23
N THR A 281 16.72 -5.87 -3.93
CA THR A 281 15.93 -4.79 -4.55
C THR A 281 16.17 -3.42 -3.93
N LEU A 282 16.31 -3.39 -2.60
CA LEU A 282 16.37 -2.14 -1.85
C LEU A 282 17.73 -1.42 -2.01
N PRO A 283 17.75 -0.09 -2.03
CA PRO A 283 18.97 0.70 -2.16
C PRO A 283 19.92 0.46 -0.98
N ARG A 284 21.18 0.19 -1.23
CA ARG A 284 22.23 -0.01 -0.19
C ARG A 284 21.90 -1.05 0.90
N PHE A 285 20.91 -1.91 0.63
CA PHE A 285 20.50 -2.96 1.58
C PHE A 285 21.59 -4.02 1.79
N GLU A 286 22.47 -4.17 0.82
CA GLU A 286 23.63 -5.06 0.92
C GLU A 286 24.57 -4.60 2.04
N GLU A 287 24.85 -3.31 2.12
CA GLU A 287 25.68 -2.71 3.18
C GLU A 287 25.03 -2.91 4.55
N PHE A 288 23.73 -2.63 4.67
CA PHE A 288 22.98 -2.87 5.89
C PHE A 288 23.06 -4.34 6.35
N VAL A 289 22.82 -5.30 5.45
CA VAL A 289 22.85 -6.73 5.77
C VAL A 289 24.23 -7.17 6.25
N LYS A 290 25.31 -6.66 5.62
CA LYS A 290 26.70 -6.95 6.03
C LYS A 290 27.01 -6.48 7.44
N THR A 291 26.46 -5.35 7.90
CA THR A 291 26.66 -4.87 9.28
C THR A 291 26.00 -5.75 10.34
N ARG A 292 25.04 -6.62 9.95
CA ARG A 292 24.34 -7.55 10.85
C ARG A 292 25.05 -8.90 11.03
N GLN A 293 26.25 -9.07 10.45
CA GLN A 293 27.09 -10.27 10.63
C GLN A 293 27.83 -10.33 11.97
N MET A 294 27.87 -9.22 12.72
CA MET A 294 28.67 -9.13 13.96
C MET A 294 27.90 -9.58 15.20
#